data_c719deefb876e572ff7be10484559f33
#
_entry.id   c719deefb876e572ff7be10484559f33
#
_cell.length_a   1.000
_cell.length_b   1.000
_cell.length_c   1.000
_cell.angle_alpha   90.00
_cell.angle_beta   90.00
_cell.angle_gamma   90.00
#
_symmetry.space_group_name_H-M   'P 1'
#
loop_
_entity.id
_entity.type
_entity.pdbx_description
1 polymer ?
#
loop_
_entity_poly.entity_id
_entity_poly.type
_entity_poly.pdbx_seq_one_letter_code
_entity_poly.pdbx_strand_id
1 'polypeptide(L)'
;LHSMAEQNAQILDIVGYVDLEHHADLIKQNPQYRSYHNRLRLGGYKLFLDGSPQGRTAWMSKPYTNSKDYCGYARYSDEQVQSMVDRALEEKTQFITHCNGDAAAQQLLDCLKGKQQNVRPVMIHAQLLRPDQLPDVKSVSMIPSFFVAHTYYWGDIHIENFGMERAKHISCAHSAMEMNIPFTFHQDTPVIVPNMLETIWCAVNRMTKNGVCLGKEECIPVKEAIYAVTKYAAYQYFEEDRKGTIKEGK
;
A
#
# COMPACT_ATOMS: atom_id res chain seq x y z
N LEU A 1 -5.96 14.96 15.16
CA LEU A 1 -4.61 14.51 15.54
C LEU A 1 -3.80 15.65 16.17
N HIS A 2 -3.72 16.82 15.53
CA HIS A 2 -3.00 17.98 16.07
C HIS A 2 -3.43 18.31 17.52
N SER A 3 -4.72 18.51 17.77
CA SER A 3 -5.25 18.79 19.11
C SER A 3 -4.91 17.70 20.13
N MET A 4 -4.93 16.42 19.73
CA MET A 4 -4.52 15.31 20.61
C MET A 4 -3.00 15.33 20.91
N ALA A 5 -2.19 15.70 19.92
CA ALA A 5 -0.75 15.86 20.13
C ALA A 5 -0.46 16.99 21.10
N GLU A 6 -1.07 18.16 20.89
CA GLU A 6 -0.88 19.31 21.79
C GLU A 6 -1.30 19.01 23.26
N GLN A 7 -2.31 18.15 23.43
CA GLN A 7 -2.76 17.70 24.76
C GLN A 7 -1.98 16.49 25.29
N ASN A 8 -0.97 16.00 24.55
CA ASN A 8 -0.22 14.77 24.85
C ASN A 8 -1.14 13.56 25.13
N ALA A 9 -2.27 13.48 24.41
CA ALA A 9 -3.30 12.46 24.60
C ALA A 9 -3.13 11.21 23.73
N GLN A 10 -2.08 11.15 22.90
CA GLN A 10 -1.81 10.01 22.04
C GLN A 10 -1.06 8.92 22.80
N ILE A 11 -1.52 7.68 22.68
CA ILE A 11 -0.88 6.49 23.29
C ILE A 11 0.00 5.70 22.30
N LEU A 12 -0.15 5.96 21.00
CA LEU A 12 0.62 5.32 19.92
C LEU A 12 1.36 6.39 19.10
N ASP A 13 2.48 6.00 18.52
CA ASP A 13 3.16 6.83 17.54
C ASP A 13 2.33 6.85 16.24
N ILE A 14 2.05 8.04 15.74
CA ILE A 14 1.25 8.25 14.52
C ILE A 14 2.12 8.95 13.48
N VAL A 15 2.16 8.36 12.27
CA VAL A 15 2.78 8.96 11.09
C VAL A 15 1.64 9.39 10.15
N GLY A 16 1.37 10.69 10.11
CA GLY A 16 0.34 11.26 9.26
C GLY A 16 0.85 11.54 7.85
N TYR A 17 0.00 11.31 6.85
CA TYR A 17 0.25 11.69 5.46
C TYR A 17 -0.83 12.66 5.01
N VAL A 18 -0.42 13.80 4.48
CA VAL A 18 -1.35 14.85 4.05
C VAL A 18 -1.75 14.64 2.59
N ASP A 19 -2.98 14.98 2.28
CA ASP A 19 -3.47 14.98 0.89
C ASP A 19 -2.64 15.96 0.05
N LEU A 20 -1.99 15.43 -0.99
CA LEU A 20 -1.10 16.24 -1.84
C LEU A 20 -1.88 17.23 -2.71
N GLU A 21 -3.08 16.86 -3.13
CA GLU A 21 -3.90 17.70 -4.01
C GLU A 21 -4.35 19.00 -3.31
N HIS A 22 -4.84 18.88 -2.06
CA HIS A 22 -5.51 19.99 -1.39
C HIS A 22 -4.76 20.55 -0.20
N HIS A 23 -3.85 19.78 0.41
CA HIS A 23 -3.28 20.09 1.72
C HIS A 23 -1.74 19.98 1.79
N ALA A 24 -1.05 19.98 0.66
CA ALA A 24 0.42 19.81 0.62
C ALA A 24 1.17 20.81 1.51
N ASP A 25 0.69 22.02 1.63
CA ASP A 25 1.34 23.08 2.41
C ASP A 25 1.32 22.85 3.93
N LEU A 26 0.45 21.95 4.42
CA LEU A 26 0.41 21.61 5.84
C LEU A 26 1.77 21.10 6.37
N ILE A 27 2.55 20.41 5.56
CA ILE A 27 3.89 19.94 5.97
C ILE A 27 4.83 21.14 6.22
N LYS A 28 4.76 22.16 5.36
CA LYS A 28 5.59 23.38 5.50
C LYS A 28 5.09 24.28 6.63
N GLN A 29 3.77 24.34 6.83
CA GLN A 29 3.15 25.15 7.88
C GLN A 29 3.33 24.57 9.28
N ASN A 30 3.69 23.28 9.40
CA ASN A 30 3.85 22.58 10.67
C ASN A 30 5.23 21.93 10.81
N PRO A 31 6.31 22.71 10.81
CA PRO A 31 7.69 22.19 10.82
C PRO A 31 8.02 21.37 12.07
N GLN A 32 7.31 21.61 13.19
CA GLN A 32 7.45 20.84 14.43
C GLN A 32 7.12 19.35 14.27
N TYR A 33 6.28 19.00 13.29
CA TYR A 33 5.90 17.62 13.01
C TYR A 33 6.79 16.91 11.96
N ARG A 34 7.92 17.50 11.55
CA ARG A 34 8.93 16.80 10.75
C ARG A 34 9.63 15.67 11.53
N SER A 35 9.64 15.76 12.83
CA SER A 35 9.99 14.69 13.77
C SER A 35 8.81 14.45 14.71
N TYR A 36 8.91 13.42 15.54
CA TYR A 36 7.84 13.16 16.52
C TYR A 36 7.75 14.32 17.53
N HIS A 37 6.60 14.96 17.55
CA HIS A 37 6.14 15.85 18.61
C HIS A 37 4.92 15.21 19.28
N ASN A 38 5.04 14.83 20.55
CA ASN A 38 3.99 14.14 21.30
C ASN A 38 3.35 12.97 20.51
N ARG A 39 4.20 12.06 19.99
CA ARG A 39 3.84 10.88 19.21
C ARG A 39 3.18 11.13 17.84
N LEU A 40 3.14 12.36 17.36
CA LEU A 40 2.70 12.68 15.99
C LEU A 40 3.90 13.17 15.17
N ARG A 41 4.07 12.63 13.94
CA ARG A 41 4.87 13.26 12.89
C ARG A 41 4.15 13.22 11.55
N LEU A 42 4.50 14.12 10.65
CA LEU A 42 4.07 14.09 9.25
C LEU A 42 5.10 13.33 8.44
N GLY A 43 4.69 12.20 7.87
CA GLY A 43 5.54 11.30 7.09
C GLY A 43 5.71 11.75 5.64
N GLY A 44 4.70 12.43 5.09
CA GLY A 44 4.72 12.84 3.70
C GLY A 44 3.33 13.04 3.11
N TYR A 45 3.20 12.72 1.83
CA TYR A 45 2.00 12.96 1.02
C TYR A 45 1.17 11.70 0.78
N LYS A 46 -0.15 11.87 0.69
CA LYS A 46 -1.10 10.85 0.25
C LYS A 46 -1.69 11.21 -1.10
N LEU A 47 -1.73 10.21 -2.00
CA LEU A 47 -2.40 10.28 -3.31
C LEU A 47 -3.45 9.17 -3.41
N PHE A 48 -4.44 9.37 -4.29
CA PHE A 48 -5.46 8.37 -4.61
C PHE A 48 -5.61 8.28 -6.12
N LEU A 49 -5.33 7.13 -6.73
CA LEU A 49 -5.40 6.99 -8.19
C LEU A 49 -6.68 6.31 -8.68
N ASP A 50 -7.31 5.48 -7.87
CA ASP A 50 -8.52 4.76 -8.24
C ASP A 50 -9.44 4.51 -7.03
N GLY A 51 -10.44 3.66 -7.22
CA GLY A 51 -11.38 3.24 -6.19
C GLY A 51 -11.08 1.84 -5.62
N SER A 52 -12.14 1.09 -5.26
CA SER A 52 -12.04 -0.21 -4.60
C SER A 52 -12.40 -1.37 -5.52
N PRO A 53 -11.70 -2.52 -5.43
CA PRO A 53 -11.95 -3.67 -6.30
C PRO A 53 -13.30 -4.36 -6.00
N GLN A 54 -13.70 -4.45 -4.74
CA GLN A 54 -14.99 -5.01 -4.34
C GLN A 54 -16.17 -4.15 -4.82
N GLY A 55 -15.99 -2.84 -4.90
CA GLY A 55 -16.96 -1.87 -5.42
C GLY A 55 -16.88 -1.68 -6.94
N ARG A 56 -16.01 -2.42 -7.64
CA ARG A 56 -15.78 -2.32 -9.08
C ARG A 56 -15.39 -0.92 -9.56
N THR A 57 -14.71 -0.15 -8.72
CA THR A 57 -14.19 1.19 -9.03
C THR A 57 -12.68 1.24 -9.11
N ALA A 58 -11.98 0.14 -8.80
CA ALA A 58 -10.55 0.00 -9.08
C ALA A 58 -10.31 0.04 -10.59
N TRP A 59 -9.29 0.78 -11.04
CA TRP A 59 -9.01 0.94 -12.45
C TRP A 59 -8.16 -0.21 -12.99
N MET A 60 -8.78 -0.99 -13.86
CA MET A 60 -8.24 -2.25 -14.39
C MET A 60 -7.81 -2.09 -15.85
N SER A 61 -6.75 -2.81 -16.26
CA SER A 61 -6.33 -2.91 -17.66
C SER A 61 -7.25 -3.79 -18.51
N LYS A 62 -8.06 -4.65 -17.87
CA LYS A 62 -9.03 -5.55 -18.51
C LYS A 62 -10.40 -5.41 -17.84
N PRO A 63 -11.50 -5.56 -18.59
CA PRO A 63 -12.84 -5.42 -18.03
C PRO A 63 -13.10 -6.35 -16.84
N TYR A 64 -13.96 -5.90 -15.94
CA TYR A 64 -14.54 -6.73 -14.90
C TYR A 64 -15.35 -7.88 -15.52
N THR A 65 -15.37 -9.02 -14.86
CA THR A 65 -16.21 -10.16 -15.25
C THR A 65 -17.66 -9.70 -15.36
N ASN A 66 -18.41 -10.28 -16.31
CA ASN A 66 -19.80 -9.91 -16.59
C ASN A 66 -19.99 -8.45 -17.04
N SER A 67 -18.96 -7.83 -17.58
CA SER A 67 -18.98 -6.51 -18.18
C SER A 67 -18.32 -6.58 -19.55
N LYS A 68 -18.88 -5.89 -20.54
CA LYS A 68 -18.32 -5.87 -21.89
C LYS A 68 -17.01 -5.06 -21.92
N ASP A 69 -17.04 -3.83 -21.40
CA ASP A 69 -15.95 -2.86 -21.56
C ASP A 69 -15.61 -2.08 -20.27
N TYR A 70 -16.31 -2.34 -19.16
CA TYR A 70 -16.11 -1.58 -17.94
C TYR A 70 -14.88 -2.04 -17.17
N CYS A 71 -13.91 -1.12 -16.99
CA CYS A 71 -12.62 -1.34 -16.34
C CYS A 71 -12.44 -0.55 -15.02
N GLY A 72 -13.49 0.02 -14.44
CA GLY A 72 -13.32 1.06 -13.42
C GLY A 72 -12.85 2.37 -14.05
N TYR A 73 -12.19 3.22 -13.29
CA TYR A 73 -11.75 4.53 -13.79
C TYR A 73 -10.53 5.06 -13.05
N ALA A 74 -9.69 5.80 -13.79
CA ALA A 74 -8.63 6.62 -13.21
C ALA A 74 -9.24 7.87 -12.54
N ARG A 75 -8.67 8.27 -11.41
CA ARG A 75 -9.06 9.52 -10.75
C ARG A 75 -8.45 10.76 -11.41
N TYR A 76 -7.25 10.61 -11.97
CA TYR A 76 -6.46 11.69 -12.56
C TYR A 76 -5.89 11.29 -13.92
N SER A 77 -5.60 12.26 -14.77
CA SER A 77 -4.82 12.05 -15.98
C SER A 77 -3.35 11.73 -15.66
N ASP A 78 -2.62 11.20 -16.63
CA ASP A 78 -1.20 10.87 -16.46
C ASP A 78 -0.37 12.13 -16.15
N GLU A 79 -0.69 13.27 -16.78
CA GLU A 79 0.00 14.54 -16.52
C GLU A 79 -0.25 15.06 -15.09
N GLN A 80 -1.45 14.88 -14.57
CA GLN A 80 -1.78 15.27 -13.20
C GLN A 80 -1.01 14.41 -12.20
N VAL A 81 -0.98 13.08 -12.38
CA VAL A 81 -0.21 12.17 -11.53
C VAL A 81 1.28 12.47 -11.62
N GLN A 82 1.79 12.70 -12.85
CA GLN A 82 3.18 13.07 -13.08
C GLN A 82 3.57 14.33 -12.31
N SER A 83 2.76 15.38 -12.39
CA SER A 83 3.00 16.65 -11.67
C SER A 83 3.02 16.46 -10.15
N MET A 84 2.10 15.64 -9.60
CA MET A 84 2.07 15.33 -8.17
C MET A 84 3.29 14.54 -7.72
N VAL A 85 3.69 13.54 -8.50
CA VAL A 85 4.88 12.73 -8.22
C VAL A 85 6.15 13.59 -8.29
N ASP A 86 6.28 14.41 -9.32
CA ASP A 86 7.44 15.31 -9.48
C ASP A 86 7.57 16.27 -8.31
N ARG A 87 6.47 16.88 -7.88
CA ARG A 87 6.45 17.73 -6.67
C ARG A 87 6.95 16.99 -5.44
N ALA A 88 6.47 15.77 -5.19
CA ALA A 88 6.91 14.99 -4.04
C ALA A 88 8.43 14.66 -4.09
N LEU A 89 8.95 14.34 -5.28
CA LEU A 89 10.36 14.05 -5.50
C LEU A 89 11.24 15.31 -5.34
N GLU A 90 10.84 16.43 -5.91
CA GLU A 90 11.52 17.72 -5.77
C GLU A 90 11.60 18.18 -4.30
N GLU A 91 10.51 18.00 -3.56
CA GLU A 91 10.45 18.30 -2.13
C GLU A 91 11.11 17.21 -1.26
N LYS A 92 11.68 16.14 -1.88
CA LYS A 92 12.31 14.99 -1.19
C LYS A 92 11.42 14.43 -0.09
N THR A 93 10.12 14.35 -0.37
CA THR A 93 9.09 13.97 0.59
C THR A 93 8.52 12.61 0.21
N GLN A 94 8.46 11.69 1.15
CA GLN A 94 7.81 10.39 0.92
C GLN A 94 6.34 10.60 0.53
N PHE A 95 5.85 9.76 -0.35
CA PHE A 95 4.43 9.70 -0.68
C PHE A 95 3.92 8.27 -0.67
N ILE A 96 2.66 8.13 -0.27
CA ILE A 96 1.92 6.89 -0.26
C ILE A 96 0.72 7.03 -1.19
N THR A 97 0.52 6.07 -2.07
CA THR A 97 -0.47 6.16 -3.13
C THR A 97 -1.47 5.03 -3.05
N HIS A 98 -2.75 5.34 -2.90
CA HIS A 98 -3.83 4.37 -3.03
C HIS A 98 -3.92 3.91 -4.48
N CYS A 99 -3.67 2.63 -4.70
CA CYS A 99 -3.63 1.97 -6.00
C CYS A 99 -4.17 0.56 -5.85
N ASN A 100 -5.38 0.29 -6.28
CA ASN A 100 -5.98 -1.04 -6.23
C ASN A 100 -5.84 -1.79 -7.56
N GLY A 101 -6.20 -1.14 -8.67
CA GLY A 101 -6.18 -1.75 -9.98
C GLY A 101 -4.80 -1.79 -10.63
N ASP A 102 -4.61 -2.75 -11.51
CA ASP A 102 -3.36 -2.92 -12.24
C ASP A 102 -3.06 -1.79 -13.23
N ALA A 103 -4.08 -1.12 -13.77
CA ALA A 103 -3.89 0.07 -14.59
C ALA A 103 -3.46 1.29 -13.76
N ALA A 104 -4.04 1.47 -12.56
CA ALA A 104 -3.60 2.51 -11.63
C ALA A 104 -2.15 2.27 -11.15
N ALA A 105 -1.79 1.01 -10.90
CA ALA A 105 -0.41 0.64 -10.58
C ALA A 105 0.55 0.99 -11.72
N GLN A 106 0.18 0.69 -12.98
CA GLN A 106 1.00 1.03 -14.14
C GLN A 106 1.18 2.54 -14.30
N GLN A 107 0.10 3.32 -14.16
CA GLN A 107 0.18 4.79 -14.21
C GLN A 107 1.21 5.34 -13.21
N LEU A 108 1.19 4.85 -11.96
CA LEU A 108 2.15 5.27 -10.94
C LEU A 108 3.59 4.85 -11.27
N LEU A 109 3.78 3.62 -11.75
CA LEU A 109 5.11 3.11 -12.12
C LEU A 109 5.71 3.88 -13.29
N ASP A 110 4.90 4.21 -14.30
CA ASP A 110 5.34 4.97 -15.47
C ASP A 110 5.79 6.39 -15.09
N CYS A 111 5.12 7.03 -14.12
CA CYS A 111 5.52 8.33 -13.58
C CYS A 111 6.89 8.32 -12.86
N LEU A 112 7.33 7.16 -12.38
CA LEU A 112 8.61 7.01 -11.64
C LEU A 112 9.73 6.44 -12.51
N LYS A 113 9.42 5.91 -13.69
CA LYS A 113 10.38 5.23 -14.56
C LYS A 113 11.57 6.13 -14.91
N GLY A 114 12.77 5.62 -14.71
CA GLY A 114 14.02 6.35 -14.97
C GLY A 114 14.36 7.45 -13.97
N LYS A 115 13.55 7.67 -12.93
CA LYS A 115 13.83 8.65 -11.89
C LYS A 115 14.57 8.01 -10.72
N GLN A 116 15.72 8.58 -10.37
CA GLN A 116 16.40 8.20 -9.13
C GLN A 116 15.73 8.91 -7.95
N GLN A 117 15.40 8.15 -6.91
CA GLN A 117 14.75 8.70 -5.73
C GLN A 117 15.13 7.91 -4.46
N ASN A 118 15.11 8.59 -3.32
CA ASN A 118 15.41 8.02 -1.99
C ASN A 118 14.23 8.22 -1.02
N VAL A 119 13.04 8.52 -1.54
CA VAL A 119 11.87 8.84 -0.71
C VAL A 119 11.06 7.60 -0.32
N ARG A 120 11.44 6.41 -0.78
CA ARG A 120 10.74 5.14 -0.53
C ARG A 120 9.23 5.27 -0.81
N PRO A 121 8.80 5.46 -2.07
CA PRO A 121 7.39 5.57 -2.40
C PRO A 121 6.65 4.28 -2.04
N VAL A 122 5.39 4.41 -1.61
CA VAL A 122 4.59 3.27 -1.17
C VAL A 122 3.34 3.16 -2.03
N MET A 123 3.08 1.97 -2.56
CA MET A 123 1.83 1.62 -3.23
C MET A 123 0.89 0.98 -2.21
N ILE A 124 -0.11 1.74 -1.73
CA ILE A 124 -1.10 1.26 -0.77
C ILE A 124 -2.12 0.38 -1.49
N HIS A 125 -2.50 -0.70 -0.88
CA HIS A 125 -3.31 -1.81 -1.35
C HIS A 125 -2.58 -2.68 -2.36
N ALA A 126 -2.10 -2.15 -3.50
CA ALA A 126 -1.47 -2.93 -4.56
C ALA A 126 -2.28 -4.21 -4.88
N GLN A 127 -3.63 -4.10 -4.80
CA GLN A 127 -4.52 -5.25 -4.63
C GLN A 127 -4.48 -6.15 -5.85
N LEU A 128 -4.57 -5.56 -7.03
CA LEU A 128 -4.51 -6.24 -8.32
C LEU A 128 -3.18 -5.99 -9.06
N LEU A 129 -2.12 -5.57 -8.33
CA LEU A 129 -0.78 -5.48 -8.90
C LEU A 129 -0.40 -6.85 -9.50
N ARG A 130 -0.08 -6.87 -10.79
CA ARG A 130 0.24 -8.11 -11.48
C ARG A 130 1.69 -8.52 -11.23
N PRO A 131 1.99 -9.83 -11.18
CA PRO A 131 3.38 -10.31 -11.08
C PRO A 131 4.30 -9.77 -12.18
N ASP A 132 3.79 -9.55 -13.39
CA ASP A 132 4.57 -8.98 -14.51
C ASP A 132 4.93 -7.49 -14.35
N GLN A 133 4.31 -6.78 -13.43
CA GLN A 133 4.65 -5.39 -13.06
C GLN A 133 5.72 -5.30 -11.94
N LEU A 134 6.01 -6.40 -11.24
CA LEU A 134 6.99 -6.40 -10.14
C LEU A 134 8.42 -6.00 -10.55
N PRO A 135 8.93 -6.32 -11.76
CA PRO A 135 10.20 -5.76 -12.22
C PRO A 135 10.24 -4.24 -12.22
N ASP A 136 9.15 -3.58 -12.63
CA ASP A 136 9.04 -2.12 -12.61
C ASP A 136 8.97 -1.60 -11.15
N VAL A 137 8.19 -2.25 -10.28
CA VAL A 137 8.15 -1.94 -8.83
C VAL A 137 9.54 -1.96 -8.23
N LYS A 138 10.34 -3.00 -8.55
CA LYS A 138 11.74 -3.14 -8.09
C LYS A 138 12.62 -2.03 -8.65
N SER A 139 12.51 -1.75 -9.95
CA SER A 139 13.36 -0.76 -10.64
C SER A 139 13.19 0.65 -10.05
N VAL A 140 12.00 1.00 -9.59
CA VAL A 140 11.69 2.29 -8.97
C VAL A 140 11.76 2.25 -7.44
N SER A 141 12.25 1.17 -6.85
CA SER A 141 12.38 0.98 -5.40
C SER A 141 11.09 1.28 -4.62
N MET A 142 9.94 0.95 -5.19
CA MET A 142 8.63 1.13 -4.57
C MET A 142 8.34 0.01 -3.57
N ILE A 143 7.66 0.33 -2.50
CA ILE A 143 7.23 -0.63 -1.46
C ILE A 143 5.73 -0.90 -1.65
N PRO A 144 5.32 -2.09 -2.12
CA PRO A 144 3.92 -2.48 -2.06
C PRO A 144 3.49 -2.67 -0.60
N SER A 145 2.40 -2.05 -0.21
CA SER A 145 1.75 -2.28 1.08
C SER A 145 0.42 -2.98 0.80
N PHE A 146 0.40 -4.30 0.97
CA PHE A 146 -0.77 -5.10 0.61
C PHE A 146 -1.84 -5.10 1.71
N PHE A 147 -3.10 -4.98 1.33
CA PHE A 147 -4.22 -5.29 2.20
C PHE A 147 -4.60 -6.76 2.05
N VAL A 148 -3.72 -7.65 2.51
CA VAL A 148 -3.84 -9.10 2.26
C VAL A 148 -5.08 -9.74 2.89
N ALA A 149 -5.68 -9.14 3.91
CA ALA A 149 -6.94 -9.62 4.49
C ALA A 149 -8.13 -9.56 3.50
N HIS A 150 -8.00 -8.84 2.38
CA HIS A 150 -8.94 -8.94 1.26
C HIS A 150 -9.15 -10.38 0.77
N THR A 151 -8.15 -11.25 0.89
CA THR A 151 -8.30 -12.68 0.55
C THR A 151 -9.41 -13.35 1.35
N TYR A 152 -9.51 -13.02 2.64
CA TYR A 152 -10.54 -13.57 3.51
C TYR A 152 -11.86 -12.82 3.39
N TYR A 153 -11.85 -11.49 3.55
CA TYR A 153 -13.08 -10.71 3.66
C TYR A 153 -13.83 -10.54 2.35
N TRP A 154 -13.12 -10.44 1.22
CA TRP A 154 -13.68 -10.17 -0.11
C TRP A 154 -13.17 -11.11 -1.21
N GLY A 155 -12.46 -12.18 -0.85
CA GLY A 155 -11.91 -13.12 -1.83
C GLY A 155 -12.95 -13.70 -2.76
N ASP A 156 -14.11 -14.07 -2.23
CA ASP A 156 -15.22 -14.61 -3.04
C ASP A 156 -15.77 -13.56 -4.03
N ILE A 157 -15.92 -12.29 -3.60
CA ILE A 157 -16.31 -11.17 -4.47
C ILE A 157 -15.23 -10.88 -5.53
N HIS A 158 -13.95 -11.04 -5.18
CA HIS A 158 -12.88 -10.88 -6.17
C HIS A 158 -12.91 -11.96 -7.23
N ILE A 159 -13.26 -13.21 -6.89
CA ILE A 159 -13.47 -14.28 -7.87
C ILE A 159 -14.61 -13.90 -8.82
N GLU A 160 -15.72 -13.35 -8.32
CA GLU A 160 -16.84 -12.88 -9.14
C GLU A 160 -16.44 -11.72 -10.04
N ASN A 161 -15.73 -10.72 -9.51
CA ASN A 161 -15.39 -9.50 -10.21
C ASN A 161 -14.29 -9.68 -11.27
N PHE A 162 -13.36 -10.61 -11.06
CA PHE A 162 -12.17 -10.74 -11.91
C PHE A 162 -12.02 -12.12 -12.57
N GLY A 163 -12.78 -13.12 -12.13
CA GLY A 163 -12.53 -14.52 -12.44
C GLY A 163 -11.34 -15.07 -11.66
N MET A 164 -11.27 -16.38 -11.48
CA MET A 164 -10.24 -17.05 -10.68
C MET A 164 -8.82 -16.71 -11.15
N GLU A 165 -8.57 -16.64 -12.46
CA GLU A 165 -7.23 -16.41 -13.01
C GLU A 165 -6.61 -15.08 -12.60
N ARG A 166 -7.40 -14.02 -12.45
CA ARG A 166 -6.91 -12.73 -11.93
C ARG A 166 -6.96 -12.68 -10.42
N ALA A 167 -8.03 -13.19 -9.82
CA ALA A 167 -8.25 -13.14 -8.39
C ALA A 167 -7.20 -13.93 -7.59
N LYS A 168 -6.67 -15.03 -8.13
CA LYS A 168 -5.61 -15.81 -7.45
C LYS A 168 -4.31 -15.04 -7.20
N HIS A 169 -4.06 -13.97 -7.95
CA HIS A 169 -2.86 -13.13 -7.80
C HIS A 169 -3.07 -11.87 -6.97
N ILE A 170 -4.26 -11.65 -6.38
CA ILE A 170 -4.45 -10.47 -5.51
C ILE A 170 -3.41 -10.48 -4.38
N SER A 171 -2.87 -9.31 -4.06
CA SER A 171 -1.81 -9.16 -3.05
C SER A 171 -0.67 -10.17 -3.30
N CYS A 172 0.06 -10.02 -4.40
CA CYS A 172 1.08 -10.96 -4.89
C CYS A 172 2.36 -10.95 -4.03
N ALA A 173 2.20 -11.32 -2.75
CA ALA A 173 3.25 -11.21 -1.74
C ALA A 173 4.39 -12.23 -1.94
N HIS A 174 4.07 -13.46 -2.36
CA HIS A 174 5.10 -14.47 -2.65
C HIS A 174 5.94 -14.06 -3.87
N SER A 175 5.29 -13.62 -4.93
CA SER A 175 5.97 -13.10 -6.12
C SER A 175 6.90 -11.93 -5.78
N ALA A 176 6.47 -11.01 -4.92
CA ALA A 176 7.32 -9.90 -4.45
C ALA A 176 8.51 -10.40 -3.60
N MET A 177 8.28 -11.39 -2.72
CA MET A 177 9.31 -12.03 -1.91
C MET A 177 10.41 -12.68 -2.77
N GLU A 178 10.02 -13.48 -3.77
CA GLU A 178 10.96 -14.13 -4.70
C GLU A 178 11.85 -13.13 -5.45
N MET A 179 11.33 -11.95 -5.72
CA MET A 179 12.08 -10.87 -6.35
C MET A 179 12.89 -10.01 -5.36
N ASN A 180 12.86 -10.33 -4.06
CA ASN A 180 13.49 -9.55 -3.01
C ASN A 180 12.99 -8.09 -2.99
N ILE A 181 11.70 -7.86 -3.23
CA ILE A 181 11.04 -6.57 -3.09
C ILE A 181 10.55 -6.48 -1.65
N PRO A 182 10.97 -5.47 -0.87
CA PRO A 182 10.39 -5.25 0.45
C PRO A 182 8.92 -4.87 0.32
N PHE A 183 8.05 -5.52 1.09
CA PHE A 183 6.62 -5.24 1.10
C PHE A 183 6.10 -5.19 2.54
N THR A 184 4.96 -4.54 2.73
CA THR A 184 4.31 -4.45 4.04
C THR A 184 2.87 -4.92 3.97
N PHE A 185 2.27 -5.18 5.13
CA PHE A 185 0.84 -5.40 5.26
C PHE A 185 0.19 -4.31 6.09
N HIS A 186 -1.04 -3.96 5.72
CA HIS A 186 -1.90 -3.04 6.45
C HIS A 186 -3.33 -3.57 6.57
N GLN A 187 -4.16 -2.89 7.35
CA GLN A 187 -5.53 -3.32 7.66
C GLN A 187 -6.59 -2.30 7.30
N ASP A 188 -6.18 -1.10 6.88
CA ASP A 188 -7.07 -0.02 6.44
C ASP A 188 -8.19 0.29 7.46
N THR A 189 -7.85 0.25 8.76
CA THR A 189 -8.80 0.51 9.86
C THR A 189 -9.47 1.88 9.68
N PRO A 190 -10.81 1.98 9.78
CA PRO A 190 -11.76 1.04 10.41
C PRO A 190 -12.43 0.04 9.43
N VAL A 191 -11.91 -0.16 8.22
CA VAL A 191 -12.47 -1.10 7.24
C VAL A 191 -12.55 -2.52 7.82
N ILE A 192 -11.50 -2.94 8.52
CA ILE A 192 -11.52 -4.13 9.40
C ILE A 192 -11.01 -3.78 10.79
N VAL A 193 -11.33 -4.62 11.77
CA VAL A 193 -10.82 -4.50 13.14
C VAL A 193 -9.31 -4.73 13.15
N PRO A 194 -8.50 -3.92 13.88
CA PRO A 194 -7.06 -4.10 13.95
C PRO A 194 -6.67 -5.45 14.56
N ASN A 195 -6.14 -6.35 13.74
CA ASN A 195 -5.66 -7.67 14.16
C ASN A 195 -4.54 -8.16 13.22
N MET A 196 -3.29 -7.85 13.57
CA MET A 196 -2.14 -8.24 12.74
C MET A 196 -1.91 -9.76 12.69
N LEU A 197 -2.34 -10.52 13.69
CA LEU A 197 -2.27 -11.99 13.65
C LEU A 197 -3.20 -12.56 12.59
N GLU A 198 -4.40 -11.99 12.42
CA GLU A 198 -5.32 -12.34 11.35
C GLU A 198 -4.74 -11.97 9.97
N THR A 199 -4.11 -10.81 9.86
CA THR A 199 -3.41 -10.39 8.63
C THR A 199 -2.30 -11.38 8.24
N ILE A 200 -1.49 -11.82 9.21
CA ILE A 200 -0.48 -12.86 9.01
C ILE A 200 -1.13 -14.16 8.56
N TRP A 201 -2.22 -14.57 9.23
CA TRP A 201 -2.96 -15.79 8.87
C TRP A 201 -3.49 -15.71 7.42
N CYS A 202 -4.05 -14.57 7.02
CA CYS A 202 -4.51 -14.36 5.64
C CYS A 202 -3.37 -14.51 4.62
N ALA A 203 -2.20 -13.97 4.89
CA ALA A 203 -1.04 -14.06 4.00
C ALA A 203 -0.49 -15.48 3.86
N VAL A 204 -0.54 -16.26 4.94
CA VAL A 204 -0.01 -17.64 4.97
C VAL A 204 -0.98 -18.64 4.37
N ASN A 205 -2.28 -18.47 4.57
CA ASN A 205 -3.29 -19.47 4.20
C ASN A 205 -4.13 -19.08 2.97
N ARG A 206 -4.32 -17.80 2.73
CA ARG A 206 -5.09 -17.23 1.60
C ARG A 206 -6.48 -17.86 1.40
N MET A 207 -7.17 -18.13 2.52
CA MET A 207 -8.50 -18.71 2.50
C MET A 207 -9.58 -17.63 2.42
N THR A 208 -10.58 -17.81 1.56
CA THR A 208 -11.78 -16.98 1.55
C THR A 208 -12.75 -17.41 2.66
N LYS A 209 -13.80 -16.62 2.91
CA LYS A 209 -14.87 -16.99 3.87
C LYS A 209 -15.57 -18.27 3.48
N ASN A 210 -15.69 -18.56 2.18
CA ASN A 210 -16.33 -19.78 1.66
C ASN A 210 -15.34 -20.97 1.58
N GLY A 211 -14.12 -20.83 2.12
CA GLY A 211 -13.16 -21.93 2.18
C GLY A 211 -12.38 -22.19 0.89
N VAL A 212 -12.39 -21.25 -0.05
CA VAL A 212 -11.58 -21.34 -1.28
C VAL A 212 -10.16 -20.84 -0.97
N CYS A 213 -9.14 -21.63 -1.33
CA CYS A 213 -7.75 -21.16 -1.29
C CYS A 213 -7.50 -20.27 -2.52
N LEU A 214 -7.38 -18.97 -2.29
CA LEU A 214 -7.24 -17.96 -3.34
C LEU A 214 -5.78 -17.73 -3.71
N GLY A 215 -5.26 -18.53 -4.65
CA GLY A 215 -3.88 -18.46 -5.14
C GLY A 215 -2.88 -19.03 -4.13
N LYS A 216 -2.81 -20.35 -4.01
CA LYS A 216 -1.88 -21.06 -3.14
C LYS A 216 -0.42 -20.69 -3.41
N GLU A 217 -0.10 -20.38 -4.65
CA GLU A 217 1.22 -19.94 -5.11
C GLU A 217 1.65 -18.58 -4.55
N GLU A 218 0.72 -17.79 -4.05
CA GLU A 218 0.99 -16.50 -3.40
C GLU A 218 0.98 -16.59 -1.86
N CYS A 219 0.88 -17.80 -1.28
CA CYS A 219 1.10 -18.01 0.16
C CYS A 219 2.56 -17.77 0.51
N ILE A 220 2.81 -17.11 1.63
CA ILE A 220 4.17 -16.84 2.13
C ILE A 220 4.43 -17.54 3.47
N PRO A 221 5.71 -17.82 3.80
CA PRO A 221 6.06 -18.33 5.12
C PRO A 221 5.68 -17.37 6.25
N VAL A 222 5.31 -17.92 7.42
CA VAL A 222 4.96 -17.13 8.62
C VAL A 222 6.03 -16.09 8.95
N LYS A 223 7.31 -16.45 8.83
CA LYS A 223 8.44 -15.57 9.10
C LYS A 223 8.41 -14.30 8.22
N GLU A 224 8.15 -14.46 6.93
CA GLU A 224 8.06 -13.31 6.00
C GLU A 224 6.82 -12.46 6.29
N ALA A 225 5.69 -13.09 6.63
CA ALA A 225 4.50 -12.36 7.05
C ALA A 225 4.75 -11.52 8.33
N ILE A 226 5.51 -12.06 9.30
CA ILE A 226 5.95 -11.31 10.49
C ILE A 226 6.86 -10.14 10.08
N TYR A 227 7.81 -10.36 9.17
CA TYR A 227 8.67 -9.27 8.68
C TYR A 227 7.87 -8.15 7.99
N ALA A 228 6.84 -8.49 7.23
CA ALA A 228 5.99 -7.51 6.55
C ALA A 228 5.22 -6.58 7.53
N VAL A 229 4.86 -7.06 8.71
CA VAL A 229 4.16 -6.27 9.74
C VAL A 229 5.09 -5.67 10.80
N THR A 230 6.40 -5.95 10.74
CA THR A 230 7.37 -5.47 11.74
C THR A 230 8.58 -4.80 11.07
N LYS A 231 9.54 -5.58 10.62
CA LYS A 231 10.82 -5.12 10.06
C LYS A 231 10.62 -4.24 8.82
N TYR A 232 9.82 -4.71 7.87
CA TYR A 232 9.59 -3.97 6.63
C TYR A 232 8.67 -2.77 6.84
N ALA A 233 7.72 -2.86 7.80
CA ALA A 233 6.92 -1.71 8.22
C ALA A 233 7.80 -0.61 8.83
N ALA A 234 8.77 -0.96 9.68
CA ALA A 234 9.73 0.01 10.21
C ALA A 234 10.57 0.63 9.08
N TYR A 235 11.04 -0.18 8.13
CA TYR A 235 11.78 0.30 6.95
C TYR A 235 10.94 1.27 6.10
N GLN A 236 9.66 0.97 5.87
CA GLN A 236 8.75 1.84 5.14
C GLN A 236 8.69 3.25 5.75
N TYR A 237 8.73 3.34 7.07
CA TYR A 237 8.64 4.61 7.80
C TYR A 237 9.99 5.24 8.14
N PHE A 238 11.12 4.73 7.64
CA PHE A 238 12.49 5.18 8.00
C PHE A 238 12.77 5.06 9.52
N GLU A 239 12.27 4.01 10.13
CA GLU A 239 12.40 3.75 11.58
C GLU A 239 13.09 2.41 11.89
N GLU A 240 13.69 1.78 10.89
CA GLU A 240 14.37 0.48 11.02
C GLU A 240 15.50 0.46 12.03
N ASP A 241 16.10 1.61 12.33
CA ASP A 241 17.14 1.73 13.36
C ASP A 241 16.58 1.72 14.78
N ARG A 242 15.27 2.00 14.95
CA ARG A 242 14.61 2.16 16.25
C ARG A 242 13.53 1.12 16.51
N LYS A 243 12.93 0.56 15.47
CA LYS A 243 11.75 -0.33 15.54
C LYS A 243 11.90 -1.54 14.61
N GLY A 244 10.93 -2.46 14.68
CA GLY A 244 10.76 -3.57 13.74
C GLY A 244 11.56 -4.83 14.03
N THR A 245 12.48 -4.80 14.99
CA THR A 245 13.23 -5.99 15.42
C THR A 245 13.50 -5.96 16.93
N ILE A 246 13.59 -7.14 17.53
CA ILE A 246 14.00 -7.30 18.95
C ILE A 246 15.53 -7.36 18.96
N LYS A 247 16.16 -6.23 19.25
CA LYS A 247 17.62 -6.10 19.39
C LYS A 247 17.92 -5.16 20.55
N GLU A 248 19.10 -5.32 21.15
CA GLU A 248 19.59 -4.39 22.17
C GLU A 248 19.65 -2.97 21.61
N GLY A 249 19.17 -1.99 22.37
CA GLY A 249 19.12 -0.57 21.98
C GLY A 249 17.94 -0.16 21.08
N LYS A 250 16.98 -1.03 20.84
CA LYS A 250 15.74 -0.74 20.06
C LYS A 250 14.49 -0.69 20.93
#